data_2905c1bcd90d45d3dc3863967091345f
#
_entry.id   2905c1bcd90d45d3dc3863967091345f
#
_cell.length_a   1.000
_cell.length_b   1.000
_cell.length_c   1.000
_cell.angle_alpha   90.00
_cell.angle_beta   90.00
_cell.angle_gamma   90.00
#
_symmetry.space_group_name_H-M   'P 1'
#
loop_
_entity.id
_entity.type
_entity.pdbx_description
1 polymer ?
#
loop_
_entity_poly.entity_id
_entity_poly.type
_entity_poly.pdbx_seq_one_letter_code
_entity_poly.pdbx_strand_id
1 'polypeptide(L)'
;QFGNLYATATIFSSLLLIWVGKKIDDYKLIYYSTFVIILLFTSSLIFSFINNIYFLAIGIFLMRFSGQGLMSHTSTTTISRFFDKSRGKALSIIWFGLSSAEFILPVLITYLFLYYSWQTIWQGIALLVIIFLPFVVLNTVKSINLDTREENKKLYKKILIKNWTRTEVIKDYRFYIIS
;
A
#
# COMPACT_ATOMS: atom_id res chain seq x y z
N GLN A 1 25.25 -10.90 2.90
CA GLN A 1 24.36 -11.00 4.10
C GLN A 1 23.14 -10.07 3.97
N PHE A 2 23.30 -8.78 3.64
CA PHE A 2 22.18 -7.84 3.51
C PHE A 2 21.16 -8.27 2.44
N GLY A 3 21.61 -8.72 1.27
CA GLY A 3 20.74 -9.19 0.20
C GLY A 3 19.84 -10.36 0.61
N ASN A 4 20.38 -11.31 1.35
CA ASN A 4 19.60 -12.46 1.85
C ASN A 4 18.56 -12.02 2.89
N LEU A 5 18.93 -11.11 3.77
CA LEU A 5 18.04 -10.56 4.78
C LEU A 5 16.88 -9.79 4.12
N TYR A 6 17.19 -8.98 3.11
CA TYR A 6 16.20 -8.26 2.33
C TYR A 6 15.27 -9.21 1.56
N ALA A 7 15.81 -10.24 0.93
CA ALA A 7 15.03 -11.24 0.19
C ALA A 7 14.08 -12.01 1.12
N THR A 8 14.58 -12.49 2.26
CA THR A 8 13.75 -13.19 3.23
C THR A 8 12.64 -12.31 3.80
N ALA A 9 12.94 -11.07 4.19
CA ALA A 9 11.95 -10.11 4.66
C ALA A 9 10.87 -9.85 3.59
N THR A 10 11.26 -9.76 2.32
CA THR A 10 10.33 -9.57 1.21
C THR A 10 9.40 -10.76 1.01
N ILE A 11 9.94 -11.99 1.06
CA ILE A 11 9.14 -13.22 0.93
C ILE A 11 8.11 -13.31 2.07
N PHE A 12 8.54 -13.12 3.32
CA PHE A 12 7.63 -13.14 4.46
C PHE A 12 6.56 -12.05 4.38
N SER A 13 6.91 -10.84 3.97
CA SER A 13 5.94 -9.76 3.79
C SER A 13 4.91 -10.09 2.71
N SER A 14 5.33 -10.70 1.61
CA SER A 14 4.45 -11.11 0.51
C SER A 14 3.48 -12.21 0.93
N LEU A 15 3.96 -13.20 1.68
CA LEU A 15 3.11 -14.25 2.24
C LEU A 15 2.06 -13.67 3.18
N LEU A 16 2.46 -12.79 4.09
CA LEU A 16 1.53 -12.18 5.05
C LEU A 16 0.50 -11.29 4.34
N LEU A 17 0.90 -10.63 3.25
CA LEU A 17 0.01 -9.78 2.45
C LEU A 17 -1.19 -10.56 1.89
N ILE A 18 -1.05 -11.85 1.60
CA ILE A 18 -2.14 -12.69 1.08
C ILE A 18 -3.32 -12.74 2.06
N TRP A 19 -3.05 -12.80 3.36
CA TRP A 19 -4.10 -12.85 4.38
C TRP A 19 -4.57 -11.47 4.81
N VAL A 20 -3.64 -10.57 5.10
CA VAL A 20 -3.98 -9.23 5.59
C VAL A 20 -4.55 -8.35 4.47
N GLY A 21 -4.04 -8.47 3.24
CA GLY A 21 -4.56 -7.75 2.08
C GLY A 21 -6.03 -8.08 1.79
N LYS A 22 -6.44 -9.35 1.95
CA LYS A 22 -7.84 -9.77 1.78
C LYS A 22 -8.80 -9.05 2.73
N LYS A 23 -8.35 -8.68 3.93
CA LYS A 23 -9.20 -8.01 4.92
C LYS A 23 -9.74 -6.64 4.47
N ILE A 24 -9.19 -6.05 3.42
CA ILE A 24 -9.74 -4.83 2.81
C ILE A 24 -11.19 -5.04 2.31
N ASP A 25 -11.58 -6.28 2.03
CA ASP A 25 -12.93 -6.63 1.59
C ASP A 25 -13.92 -6.70 2.75
N ASP A 26 -13.44 -7.04 3.94
CA ASP A 26 -14.26 -7.29 5.12
C ASP A 26 -14.49 -5.99 5.94
N TYR A 27 -13.54 -5.05 5.91
CA TYR A 27 -13.59 -3.82 6.70
C TYR A 27 -13.96 -2.59 5.86
N LYS A 28 -14.51 -1.56 6.51
CA LYS A 28 -14.68 -0.26 5.87
C LYS A 28 -13.32 0.30 5.47
N LEU A 29 -13.24 0.84 4.26
CA LEU A 29 -11.99 1.35 3.69
C LEU A 29 -11.26 2.32 4.61
N ILE A 30 -11.99 3.19 5.34
CA ILE A 30 -11.39 4.16 6.24
C ILE A 30 -10.63 3.48 7.40
N TYR A 31 -11.23 2.46 8.02
CA TYR A 31 -10.57 1.75 9.13
C TYR A 31 -9.36 0.96 8.66
N TYR A 32 -9.49 0.32 7.50
CA TYR A 32 -8.36 -0.42 6.92
C TYR A 32 -7.21 0.51 6.53
N SER A 33 -7.50 1.65 5.89
CA SER A 33 -6.49 2.65 5.53
C SER A 33 -5.83 3.26 6.76
N THR A 34 -6.59 3.54 7.82
CA THR A 34 -6.05 4.04 9.09
C THR A 34 -5.10 3.02 9.73
N PHE A 35 -5.48 1.74 9.73
CA PHE A 35 -4.60 0.66 10.19
C PHE A 35 -3.28 0.62 9.41
N VAL A 36 -3.34 0.71 8.08
CA VAL A 36 -2.14 0.72 7.22
C VAL A 36 -1.24 1.92 7.51
N ILE A 37 -1.83 3.11 7.71
CA ILE A 37 -1.08 4.33 8.05
C ILE A 37 -0.38 4.20 9.40
N ILE A 38 -1.08 3.71 10.42
CA ILE A 38 -0.50 3.49 11.75
C ILE A 38 0.65 2.47 11.67
N LEU A 39 0.46 1.40 10.91
CA LEU A 39 1.49 0.39 10.72
C LEU A 39 2.72 0.97 9.99
N LEU A 40 2.52 1.79 8.97
CA LEU A 40 3.60 2.45 8.24
C LEU A 40 4.35 3.47 9.11
N PHE A 41 3.63 4.26 9.90
CA PHE A 41 4.20 5.16 10.88
C PHE A 41 5.08 4.41 11.90
N THR A 42 4.53 3.34 12.50
CA THR A 42 5.25 2.52 13.48
C THR A 42 6.48 1.86 12.85
N SER A 43 6.36 1.38 11.61
CA SER A 43 7.48 0.80 10.87
C SER A 43 8.61 1.80 10.64
N SER A 44 8.26 3.04 10.26
CA SER A 44 9.23 4.13 10.05
C SER A 44 9.92 4.54 11.35
N LEU A 45 9.18 4.57 12.47
CA LEU A 45 9.77 4.82 13.78
C LEU A 45 10.71 3.69 14.21
N ILE A 46 10.29 2.43 14.11
CA ILE A 46 11.14 1.28 14.44
C ILE A 46 12.41 1.33 13.59
N PHE A 47 12.29 1.67 12.32
CA PHE A 47 13.44 1.77 11.42
C PHE A 47 14.43 2.84 11.89
N SER A 48 13.98 3.95 12.49
CA SER A 48 14.85 5.01 13.03
C SER A 48 15.67 4.59 14.25
N PHE A 49 15.27 3.51 14.95
CA PHE A 49 15.92 3.01 16.16
C PHE A 49 16.78 1.75 15.96
N ILE A 50 17.07 1.40 14.71
CA ILE A 50 17.87 0.22 14.39
C ILE A 50 19.28 0.39 14.96
N ASN A 51 19.69 -0.58 15.79
CA ASN A 51 21.01 -0.65 16.40
C ASN A 51 21.72 -2.00 16.21
N ASN A 52 21.01 -3.01 15.69
CA ASN A 52 21.58 -4.32 15.41
C ASN A 52 20.88 -4.99 14.21
N ILE A 53 21.45 -6.11 13.74
CA ILE A 53 20.98 -6.81 12.54
C ILE A 53 19.57 -7.39 12.68
N TYR A 54 19.16 -7.77 13.89
CA TYR A 54 17.81 -8.33 14.13
C TYR A 54 16.75 -7.23 14.01
N PHE A 55 17.00 -6.06 14.60
CA PHE A 55 16.13 -4.89 14.43
C PHE A 55 16.10 -4.41 12.98
N LEU A 56 17.22 -4.51 12.26
CA LEU A 56 17.25 -4.24 10.83
C LEU A 56 16.36 -5.20 10.05
N ALA A 57 16.40 -6.49 10.34
CA ALA A 57 15.55 -7.49 9.69
C ALA A 57 14.05 -7.19 9.91
N ILE A 58 13.67 -6.92 11.15
CA ILE A 58 12.29 -6.56 11.52
C ILE A 58 11.89 -5.24 10.85
N GLY A 59 12.75 -4.25 10.87
CA GLY A 59 12.50 -2.96 10.24
C GLY A 59 12.26 -3.06 8.73
N ILE A 60 13.11 -3.80 8.01
CA ILE A 60 12.94 -4.06 6.57
C ILE A 60 11.63 -4.81 6.31
N PHE A 61 11.35 -5.86 7.09
CA PHE A 61 10.11 -6.61 6.97
C PHE A 61 8.88 -5.71 7.13
N LEU A 62 8.82 -4.93 8.19
CA LEU A 62 7.69 -4.03 8.48
C LEU A 62 7.53 -2.95 7.41
N MET A 63 8.62 -2.35 6.95
CA MET A 63 8.61 -1.34 5.88
C MET A 63 8.13 -1.93 4.55
N ARG A 64 8.59 -3.12 4.19
CA ARG A 64 8.15 -3.83 2.99
C ARG A 64 6.68 -4.21 3.07
N PHE A 65 6.25 -4.69 4.22
CA PHE A 65 4.87 -5.12 4.44
C PHE A 65 3.90 -3.93 4.46
N SER A 66 4.19 -2.89 5.24
CA SER A 66 3.29 -1.74 5.37
C SER A 66 3.30 -0.82 4.16
N GLY A 67 4.49 -0.44 3.67
CA GLY A 67 4.65 0.52 2.58
C GLY A 67 4.38 -0.11 1.23
N GLN A 68 5.24 -1.02 0.80
CA GLN A 68 5.15 -1.61 -0.54
C GLN A 68 4.01 -2.62 -0.66
N GLY A 69 3.73 -3.39 0.38
CA GLY A 69 2.63 -4.35 0.40
C GLY A 69 1.28 -3.68 0.59
N LEU A 70 0.95 -3.35 1.82
CA LEU A 70 -0.40 -2.92 2.19
C LEU A 70 -0.81 -1.57 1.60
N MET A 71 0.09 -0.58 1.58
CA MET A 71 -0.24 0.76 1.05
C MET A 71 -0.52 0.71 -0.45
N SER A 72 0.33 0.04 -1.23
CA SER A 72 0.15 -0.14 -2.67
C SER A 72 -1.10 -0.96 -2.97
N HIS A 73 -1.34 -2.04 -2.22
CA HIS A 73 -2.55 -2.85 -2.34
C HIS A 73 -3.82 -2.03 -2.04
N THR A 74 -3.81 -1.23 -0.98
CA THR A 74 -4.94 -0.37 -0.61
C THR A 74 -5.25 0.64 -1.70
N SER A 75 -4.23 1.30 -2.25
CA SER A 75 -4.39 2.31 -3.31
C SER A 75 -4.97 1.72 -4.59
N THR A 76 -4.37 0.64 -5.08
CA THR A 76 -4.81 -0.02 -6.33
C THR A 76 -6.19 -0.63 -6.21
N THR A 77 -6.50 -1.26 -5.06
CA THR A 77 -7.83 -1.83 -4.81
C THR A 77 -8.89 -0.74 -4.71
N THR A 78 -8.59 0.37 -4.03
CA THR A 78 -9.50 1.50 -3.91
C THR A 78 -9.84 2.07 -5.28
N ILE A 79 -8.84 2.35 -6.11
CA ILE A 79 -9.07 2.84 -7.47
C ILE A 79 -9.89 1.84 -8.30
N SER A 80 -9.55 0.57 -8.22
CA SER A 80 -10.26 -0.46 -8.96
C SER A 80 -11.74 -0.57 -8.57
N ARG A 81 -12.12 -0.16 -7.35
CA ARG A 81 -13.51 -0.19 -6.87
C ARG A 81 -14.32 1.04 -7.23
N PHE A 82 -13.67 2.22 -7.29
CA PHE A 82 -14.39 3.48 -7.42
C PHE A 82 -14.26 4.14 -8.80
N PHE A 83 -13.35 3.67 -9.65
CA PHE A 83 -13.08 4.29 -10.96
C PHE A 83 -13.32 3.31 -12.13
N ASP A 84 -14.55 2.82 -12.31
CA ASP A 84 -14.85 1.85 -13.37
C ASP A 84 -14.57 2.38 -14.78
N LYS A 85 -15.05 3.59 -15.11
CA LYS A 85 -14.91 4.18 -16.46
C LYS A 85 -13.51 4.72 -16.78
N SER A 86 -12.76 5.13 -15.76
CA SER A 86 -11.44 5.77 -15.91
C SER A 86 -10.34 5.04 -15.16
N ARG A 87 -10.55 3.76 -14.87
CA ARG A 87 -9.65 2.92 -14.07
C ARG A 87 -8.21 2.94 -14.57
N GLY A 88 -8.00 2.80 -15.89
CA GLY A 88 -6.67 2.83 -16.47
C GLY A 88 -5.95 4.16 -16.25
N LYS A 89 -6.64 5.29 -16.47
CA LYS A 89 -6.10 6.63 -16.19
C LYS A 89 -5.73 6.82 -14.71
N ALA A 90 -6.63 6.42 -13.81
CA ALA A 90 -6.41 6.57 -12.38
C ALA A 90 -5.24 5.71 -11.88
N LEU A 91 -5.11 4.48 -12.36
CA LEU A 91 -3.96 3.62 -12.07
C LEU A 91 -2.65 4.21 -12.64
N SER A 92 -2.66 4.73 -13.86
CA SER A 92 -1.47 5.37 -14.45
C SER A 92 -0.98 6.56 -13.62
N ILE A 93 -1.87 7.36 -13.05
CA ILE A 93 -1.50 8.48 -12.17
C ILE A 93 -0.81 7.98 -10.89
N ILE A 94 -1.31 6.90 -10.28
CA ILE A 94 -0.64 6.30 -9.10
C ILE A 94 0.75 5.81 -9.45
N TRP A 95 0.89 5.05 -10.53
CA TRP A 95 2.18 4.51 -10.94
C TRP A 95 3.16 5.60 -11.34
N PHE A 96 2.67 6.65 -12.01
CA PHE A 96 3.47 7.84 -12.30
C PHE A 96 3.96 8.54 -11.02
N GLY A 97 3.08 8.69 -10.02
CA GLY A 97 3.44 9.23 -8.71
C GLY A 97 4.50 8.38 -8.00
N LEU A 98 4.37 7.05 -8.03
CA LEU A 98 5.35 6.13 -7.46
C LEU A 98 6.71 6.27 -8.15
N SER A 99 6.75 6.21 -9.48
CA SER A 99 7.99 6.35 -10.24
C SER A 99 8.65 7.70 -10.02
N SER A 100 7.85 8.78 -9.93
CA SER A 100 8.36 10.12 -9.62
C SER A 100 8.99 10.17 -8.22
N ALA A 101 8.36 9.54 -7.23
CA ALA A 101 8.89 9.46 -5.88
C ALA A 101 10.19 8.62 -5.84
N GLU A 102 10.24 7.50 -6.54
CA GLU A 102 11.45 6.67 -6.66
C GLU A 102 12.63 7.40 -7.29
N PHE A 103 12.36 8.36 -8.17
CA PHE A 103 13.39 9.20 -8.78
C PHE A 103 13.81 10.37 -7.86
N ILE A 104 12.86 11.07 -7.25
CA ILE A 104 13.11 12.31 -6.50
C ILE A 104 13.62 12.00 -5.07
N LEU A 105 13.01 11.01 -4.39
CA LEU A 105 13.32 10.77 -2.97
C LEU A 105 14.78 10.36 -2.71
N PRO A 106 15.46 9.51 -3.50
CA PRO A 106 16.86 9.20 -3.26
C PRO A 106 17.76 10.43 -3.31
N VAL A 107 17.53 11.34 -4.25
CA VAL A 107 18.28 12.59 -4.38
C VAL A 107 18.05 13.48 -3.16
N LEU A 108 16.78 13.65 -2.78
CA LEU A 108 16.41 14.46 -1.61
C LEU A 108 17.00 13.89 -0.31
N ILE A 109 16.91 12.58 -0.11
CA ILE A 109 17.45 11.91 1.08
C ILE A 109 18.96 12.02 1.13
N THR A 110 19.65 11.85 0.00
CA THR A 110 21.10 12.02 -0.09
C THR A 110 21.51 13.45 0.29
N TYR A 111 20.76 14.44 -0.16
CA TYR A 111 20.99 15.84 0.23
C TYR A 111 20.76 16.07 1.74
N LEU A 112 19.70 15.49 2.30
CA LEU A 112 19.41 15.59 3.73
C LEU A 112 20.48 14.92 4.60
N PHE A 113 21.15 13.88 4.13
CA PHE A 113 22.27 13.24 4.84
C PHE A 113 23.48 14.17 5.05
N LEU A 114 23.58 15.27 4.32
CA LEU A 114 24.62 16.27 4.54
C LEU A 114 24.41 17.05 5.84
N TYR A 115 23.17 17.14 6.33
CA TYR A 115 22.79 17.99 7.45
C TYR A 115 22.23 17.22 8.64
N TYR A 116 21.65 16.03 8.41
CA TYR A 116 20.92 15.27 9.42
C TYR A 116 21.39 13.83 9.49
N SER A 117 21.29 13.25 10.68
CA SER A 117 21.53 11.81 10.84
C SER A 117 20.42 10.99 10.18
N TRP A 118 20.73 9.75 9.80
CA TRP A 118 19.73 8.87 9.19
C TRP A 118 18.54 8.61 10.12
N GLN A 119 18.75 8.57 11.43
CA GLN A 119 17.70 8.42 12.44
C GLN A 119 16.72 9.59 12.38
N THR A 120 17.24 10.82 12.38
CA THR A 120 16.44 12.04 12.30
C THR A 120 15.62 12.11 11.01
N ILE A 121 16.19 11.68 9.90
CA ILE A 121 15.48 11.62 8.61
C ILE A 121 14.30 10.63 8.69
N TRP A 122 14.51 9.43 9.25
CA TRP A 122 13.44 8.47 9.41
C TRP A 122 12.34 8.91 10.38
N GLN A 123 12.69 9.61 11.46
CA GLN A 123 11.73 10.24 12.36
C GLN A 123 10.91 11.32 11.63
N GLY A 124 11.57 12.14 10.81
CA GLY A 124 10.89 13.11 9.95
C GLY A 124 9.92 12.47 8.97
N ILE A 125 10.31 11.36 8.32
CA ILE A 125 9.44 10.57 7.45
C ILE A 125 8.24 10.03 8.24
N ALA A 126 8.45 9.50 9.44
CA ALA A 126 7.36 9.01 10.28
C ALA A 126 6.36 10.13 10.61
N LEU A 127 6.82 11.32 10.98
CA LEU A 127 5.97 12.49 11.23
C LEU A 127 5.17 12.89 9.97
N LEU A 128 5.82 12.91 8.80
CA LEU A 128 5.13 13.20 7.54
C LEU A 128 4.03 12.16 7.25
N VAL A 129 4.30 10.88 7.48
CA VAL A 129 3.33 9.79 7.29
C VAL A 129 2.10 10.01 8.17
N ILE A 130 2.27 10.27 9.47
CA ILE A 130 1.13 10.37 10.40
C ILE A 130 0.34 11.69 10.27
N ILE A 131 0.94 12.74 9.74
CA ILE A 131 0.25 14.02 9.51
C ILE A 131 -0.40 14.05 8.13
N PHE A 132 0.37 13.73 7.08
CA PHE A 132 -0.06 13.92 5.70
C PHE A 132 -1.02 12.82 5.21
N LEU A 133 -0.73 11.55 5.49
CA LEU A 133 -1.55 10.46 4.96
C LEU A 133 -2.98 10.42 5.53
N PRO A 134 -3.24 10.63 6.83
CA PRO A 134 -4.62 10.73 7.32
C PRO A 134 -5.38 11.88 6.68
N PHE A 135 -4.73 13.03 6.48
CA PHE A 135 -5.34 14.17 5.80
C PHE A 135 -5.77 13.82 4.37
N VAL A 136 -4.89 13.19 3.60
CA VAL A 136 -5.19 12.74 2.22
C VAL A 136 -6.31 11.70 2.22
N VAL A 137 -6.23 10.68 3.08
CA VAL A 137 -7.23 9.60 3.14
C VAL A 137 -8.59 10.13 3.55
N LEU A 138 -8.66 10.98 4.58
CA LEU A 138 -9.93 11.55 5.04
C LEU A 138 -10.60 12.40 3.96
N ASN A 139 -9.83 13.25 3.26
CA ASN A 139 -10.38 14.08 2.18
C ASN A 139 -10.81 13.23 0.98
N THR A 140 -10.02 12.22 0.60
CA THR A 140 -10.35 11.34 -0.52
C THR A 140 -11.57 10.48 -0.22
N VAL A 141 -11.64 9.86 0.96
CA VAL A 141 -12.77 8.98 1.33
C VAL A 141 -14.05 9.78 1.53
N LYS A 142 -13.99 11.01 2.04
CA LYS A 142 -15.16 11.90 2.12
C LYS A 142 -15.67 12.33 0.76
N SER A 143 -14.79 12.54 -0.22
CA SER A 143 -15.17 12.92 -1.58
C SER A 143 -15.73 11.76 -2.41
N ILE A 144 -15.36 10.52 -2.06
CA ILE A 144 -15.97 9.32 -2.63
C ILE A 144 -17.34 9.16 -1.96
N ASN A 145 -18.36 9.79 -2.52
CA ASN A 145 -19.73 9.71 -2.02
C ASN A 145 -20.17 8.25 -1.93
N LEU A 146 -20.58 7.83 -0.73
CA LEU A 146 -21.10 6.49 -0.48
C LEU A 146 -22.34 6.17 -1.32
N ASP A 147 -23.02 7.18 -1.87
CA ASP A 147 -24.15 7.07 -2.80
C ASP A 147 -23.76 6.35 -4.11
N THR A 148 -22.56 6.60 -4.60
CA THR A 148 -22.02 5.85 -5.77
C THR A 148 -21.91 4.36 -5.49
N ARG A 149 -21.75 3.97 -4.24
CA ARG A 149 -21.67 2.55 -3.84
C ARG A 149 -23.04 1.86 -3.86
N GLU A 150 -24.11 2.58 -3.56
CA GLU A 150 -25.48 2.03 -3.62
C GLU A 150 -26.02 2.00 -5.05
N GLU A 151 -25.75 3.01 -5.86
CA GLU A 151 -26.09 3.01 -7.27
C GLU A 151 -25.32 1.93 -8.04
N ASN A 152 -24.02 1.81 -7.80
CA ASN A 152 -23.22 0.74 -8.39
C ASN A 152 -23.65 -0.65 -7.88
N LYS A 153 -23.98 -0.84 -6.60
CA LYS A 153 -24.54 -2.10 -6.11
C LYS A 153 -25.87 -2.48 -6.82
N LYS A 154 -26.72 -1.50 -7.11
CA LYS A 154 -27.98 -1.74 -7.87
C LYS A 154 -27.69 -2.04 -9.33
N LEU A 155 -26.71 -1.39 -9.95
CA LEU A 155 -26.27 -1.66 -11.32
C LEU A 155 -25.56 -3.01 -11.44
N TYR A 156 -24.66 -3.34 -10.50
CA TYR A 156 -23.95 -4.63 -10.44
C TYR A 156 -24.90 -5.82 -10.21
N LYS A 157 -26.00 -5.62 -9.47
CA LYS A 157 -27.04 -6.64 -9.31
C LYS A 157 -27.81 -6.91 -10.58
N LYS A 158 -27.81 -5.97 -11.53
CA LYS A 158 -28.50 -6.05 -12.82
C LYS A 158 -27.65 -6.66 -13.94
N ILE A 159 -26.32 -6.60 -13.81
CA ILE A 159 -25.36 -7.26 -14.70
C ILE A 159 -24.83 -8.47 -13.94
N LEU A 160 -25.22 -9.67 -14.35
CA LEU A 160 -24.70 -10.94 -13.83
C LEU A 160 -23.20 -11.09 -14.17
N ILE A 161 -22.37 -10.27 -13.52
CA ILE A 161 -20.94 -10.45 -13.57
C ILE A 161 -20.63 -11.63 -12.65
N LYS A 162 -20.14 -12.71 -13.24
CA LYS A 162 -19.71 -13.88 -12.50
C LYS A 162 -18.63 -13.45 -11.48
N ASN A 163 -18.93 -13.57 -10.19
CA ASN A 163 -17.93 -13.39 -9.14
C ASN A 163 -17.03 -14.63 -9.15
N TRP A 164 -15.84 -14.45 -9.69
CA TRP A 164 -14.83 -15.51 -9.72
C TRP A 164 -14.31 -15.77 -8.32
N THR A 165 -14.36 -17.03 -7.90
CA THR A 165 -13.67 -17.46 -6.69
C THR A 165 -12.18 -17.65 -6.99
N ARG A 166 -11.33 -17.56 -5.95
CA ARG A 166 -9.88 -17.76 -6.09
C ARG A 166 -9.53 -19.07 -6.77
N THR A 167 -10.26 -20.15 -6.44
CA THR A 167 -10.05 -21.48 -7.02
C THR A 167 -10.43 -21.52 -8.50
N GLU A 168 -11.48 -20.81 -8.91
CA GLU A 168 -11.88 -20.72 -10.31
C GLU A 168 -10.88 -19.93 -11.14
N VAL A 169 -10.35 -18.81 -10.60
CA VAL A 169 -9.34 -18.00 -11.28
C VAL A 169 -8.05 -18.80 -11.52
N ILE A 170 -7.58 -19.54 -10.52
CA ILE A 170 -6.35 -20.36 -10.63
C ILE A 170 -6.55 -21.52 -11.61
N LYS A 171 -7.76 -22.03 -11.79
CA LYS A 171 -8.06 -23.11 -12.73
C LYS A 171 -8.26 -22.62 -14.16
N ASP A 172 -8.47 -21.32 -14.37
CA ASP A 172 -8.68 -20.76 -15.70
C ASP A 172 -7.33 -20.49 -16.39
N TYR A 173 -7.08 -21.14 -17.52
CA TYR A 173 -5.86 -20.99 -18.30
C TYR A 173 -5.62 -19.54 -18.76
N ARG A 174 -6.67 -18.73 -18.92
CA ARG A 174 -6.59 -17.31 -19.31
C ARG A 174 -5.83 -16.48 -18.29
N PHE A 175 -5.91 -16.85 -17.01
CA PHE A 175 -5.16 -16.19 -15.95
C PHE A 175 -3.63 -16.26 -16.20
N TYR A 176 -3.13 -17.40 -16.69
CA TYR A 176 -1.70 -17.62 -16.96
C TYR A 176 -1.20 -17.00 -18.27
N ILE A 177 -2.10 -16.61 -19.16
CA ILE A 177 -1.74 -15.93 -20.42
C ILE A 177 -1.61 -14.41 -20.18
N ILE A 178 -2.33 -13.84 -19.21
CA ILE A 178 -2.42 -12.39 -18.96
C ILE A 178 -1.47 -11.95 -17.85
N SER A 179 -1.02 -12.87 -16.99
CA SER A 179 -0.08 -12.59 -15.90
C SER A 179 1.37 -12.70 -16.36
#